data_6ac2a632994a62b9c6c1017f69000ba2
#
_entry.id   6ac2a632994a62b9c6c1017f69000ba2
#
_cell.length_a   1.000
_cell.length_b   1.000
_cell.length_c   1.000
_cell.angle_alpha   90.00
_cell.angle_beta   90.00
_cell.angle_gamma   90.00
#
_symmetry.space_group_name_H-M   'P 1'
#
loop_
_entity.id
_entity.type
_entity.pdbx_description
1 polymer ?
#
loop_
_entity_poly.entity_id
_entity_poly.type
_entity_poly.pdbx_seq_one_letter_code
_entity_poly.pdbx_strand_id
1 'polypeptide(L)'
;MLIGGRGGSGKSTIVSLLARKLKNNGNKILVVDCDESNLGLNKILGVKKSNETLMDNLGGKEVITSKLIDIIQKENKQINIFDEMSLDSLSGEYVSWNENLGFLEIGKIEHVMEGCACPMGAVARDFLNHIVINEDEWILVDTEAGIEHFGRGVLEGVDFIIIIVDPSEDAILLANKAFKLASENNKNFGAILNKIDDSIEEILKSKLDSNINILGIIDYSSDIAMSNLKGNSLESVFIDGLDDILKCIN
;
A
#
# COMPACT_ATOMS: atom_id res chain seq x y z
N MET A 1 4.51 -5.58 -3.21
CA MET A 1 3.21 -6.04 -2.64
C MET A 1 2.30 -4.84 -2.44
N LEU A 2 1.05 -4.92 -2.88
CA LEU A 2 0.08 -3.83 -2.77
C LEU A 2 -1.02 -4.20 -1.78
N ILE A 3 -1.33 -3.31 -0.85
CA ILE A 3 -2.33 -3.50 0.19
C ILE A 3 -3.51 -2.56 -0.07
N GLY A 4 -4.67 -3.15 -0.36
CA GLY A 4 -5.92 -2.45 -0.64
C GLY A 4 -7.02 -2.80 0.37
N GLY A 5 -8.15 -2.11 0.27
CA GLY A 5 -9.33 -2.32 1.12
C GLY A 5 -10.13 -1.04 1.26
N ARG A 6 -11.32 -1.11 1.82
CA ARG A 6 -12.14 0.09 2.02
C ARG A 6 -11.57 1.04 3.07
N GLY A 7 -12.07 2.28 3.10
CA GLY A 7 -11.73 3.23 4.16
C GLY A 7 -12.07 2.68 5.54
N GLY A 8 -11.12 2.76 6.47
CA GLY A 8 -11.28 2.26 7.84
C GLY A 8 -11.12 0.75 8.02
N SER A 9 -10.85 -0.05 6.98
CA SER A 9 -10.64 -1.50 7.11
C SER A 9 -9.38 -1.89 7.91
N GLY A 10 -8.42 -0.96 8.07
CA GLY A 10 -7.17 -1.19 8.80
C GLY A 10 -5.95 -1.41 7.90
N LYS A 11 -6.00 -1.02 6.63
CA LYS A 11 -4.89 -1.13 5.67
C LYS A 11 -3.55 -0.67 6.24
N SER A 12 -3.46 0.61 6.61
CA SER A 12 -2.22 1.22 7.12
C SER A 12 -1.70 0.54 8.39
N THR A 13 -2.61 0.04 9.24
CA THR A 13 -2.26 -0.77 10.41
C THR A 13 -1.59 -2.08 9.97
N ILE A 14 -2.20 -2.80 9.04
CA ILE A 14 -1.67 -4.08 8.54
C ILE A 14 -0.35 -3.86 7.79
N VAL A 15 -0.25 -2.82 6.97
CA VAL A 15 1.02 -2.42 6.32
C VAL A 15 2.12 -2.24 7.36
N SER A 16 1.83 -1.50 8.45
CA SER A 16 2.80 -1.26 9.51
C SER A 16 3.23 -2.53 10.22
N LEU A 17 2.29 -3.42 10.52
CA LEU A 17 2.57 -4.69 11.19
C LEU A 17 3.38 -5.64 10.30
N LEU A 18 3.03 -5.77 9.03
CA LEU A 18 3.77 -6.57 8.05
C LEU A 18 5.19 -6.03 7.81
N ALA A 19 5.32 -4.70 7.62
CA ALA A 19 6.61 -4.06 7.43
C ALA A 19 7.57 -4.34 8.58
N ARG A 20 7.08 -4.26 9.81
CA ARG A 20 7.89 -4.51 11.00
C ARG A 20 8.22 -5.98 11.19
N LYS A 21 7.28 -6.88 10.88
CA LYS A 21 7.54 -8.31 10.94
C LYS A 21 8.63 -8.70 9.93
N LEU A 22 8.55 -8.20 8.70
CA LEU A 22 9.57 -8.40 7.67
C LEU A 22 10.93 -7.82 8.10
N LYS A 23 10.95 -6.59 8.67
CA LYS A 23 12.17 -5.98 9.23
C LYS A 23 12.80 -6.87 10.30
N ASN A 24 11.99 -7.39 11.23
CA ASN A 24 12.47 -8.26 12.31
C ASN A 24 13.01 -9.61 11.77
N ASN A 25 12.56 -10.04 10.61
CA ASN A 25 13.09 -11.21 9.90
C ASN A 25 14.39 -10.90 9.13
N GLY A 26 14.91 -9.67 9.22
CA GLY A 26 16.19 -9.27 8.62
C GLY A 26 16.06 -8.62 7.23
N ASN A 27 14.85 -8.46 6.72
CA ASN A 27 14.64 -7.85 5.40
C ASN A 27 14.77 -6.32 5.44
N LYS A 28 15.01 -5.72 4.28
CA LYS A 28 14.95 -4.28 4.04
C LYS A 28 13.62 -3.92 3.38
N ILE A 29 12.87 -3.02 3.98
CA ILE A 29 11.51 -2.71 3.57
C ILE A 29 11.37 -1.24 3.23
N LEU A 30 10.75 -0.95 2.09
CA LEU A 30 10.22 0.37 1.77
C LEU A 30 8.68 0.34 1.83
N VAL A 31 8.12 1.17 2.69
CA VAL A 31 6.68 1.44 2.70
C VAL A 31 6.41 2.67 1.83
N VAL A 32 5.58 2.50 0.81
CA VAL A 32 5.16 3.56 -0.10
C VAL A 32 3.73 3.94 0.20
N ASP A 33 3.52 5.18 0.64
CA ASP A 33 2.20 5.75 0.91
C ASP A 33 1.63 6.39 -0.35
N CYS A 34 0.65 5.72 -0.95
CA CYS A 34 -0.12 6.20 -2.09
C CYS A 34 -1.51 6.72 -1.68
N ASP A 35 -1.85 6.73 -0.39
CA ASP A 35 -3.10 7.29 0.11
C ASP A 35 -2.94 8.80 0.36
N GLU A 36 -3.56 9.59 -0.50
CA GLU A 36 -3.48 11.05 -0.48
C GLU A 36 -4.08 11.66 0.79
N SER A 37 -5.00 10.94 1.42
CA SER A 37 -5.73 11.37 2.62
C SER A 37 -5.08 10.91 3.93
N ASN A 38 -4.18 9.94 3.88
CA ASN A 38 -3.54 9.38 5.08
C ASN A 38 -2.43 10.30 5.60
N LEU A 39 -2.57 10.79 6.83
CA LEU A 39 -1.60 11.68 7.46
C LEU A 39 -0.81 11.01 8.59
N GLY A 40 -1.03 9.73 8.84
CA GLY A 40 -0.55 9.06 10.06
C GLY A 40 0.31 7.82 9.86
N LEU A 41 0.50 7.33 8.63
CA LEU A 41 1.20 6.07 8.39
C LEU A 41 2.64 6.09 8.91
N ASN A 42 3.38 7.16 8.69
CA ASN A 42 4.74 7.31 9.19
C ASN A 42 4.82 7.21 10.73
N LYS A 43 3.80 7.71 11.46
CA LYS A 43 3.77 7.65 12.92
C LYS A 43 3.57 6.23 13.42
N ILE A 44 2.61 5.50 12.86
CA ILE A 44 2.37 4.10 13.26
C ILE A 44 3.52 3.17 12.83
N LEU A 45 4.25 3.51 11.77
CA LEU A 45 5.50 2.86 11.39
C LEU A 45 6.67 3.17 12.33
N GLY A 46 6.62 4.27 13.08
CA GLY A 46 7.75 4.75 13.88
C GLY A 46 8.90 5.33 13.02
N VAL A 47 8.61 5.79 11.81
CA VAL A 47 9.58 6.41 10.91
C VAL A 47 9.28 7.90 10.78
N LYS A 48 10.32 8.72 10.73
CA LYS A 48 10.15 10.17 10.51
C LYS A 48 9.67 10.40 9.07
N LYS A 49 8.93 11.49 8.89
CA LYS A 49 8.61 11.98 7.55
C LYS A 49 9.85 12.59 6.89
N SER A 50 10.01 12.39 5.60
CA SER A 50 10.98 13.14 4.79
C SER A 50 10.56 14.61 4.65
N ASN A 51 11.47 15.46 4.18
CA ASN A 51 11.19 16.87 3.99
C ASN A 51 10.25 17.13 2.81
N GLU A 52 10.29 16.27 1.81
CA GLU A 52 9.53 16.35 0.57
C GLU A 52 8.79 15.05 0.31
N THR A 53 7.67 15.13 -0.42
CA THR A 53 7.08 13.96 -1.06
C THR A 53 7.82 13.68 -2.37
N LEU A 54 7.63 12.48 -2.95
CA LEU A 54 8.20 12.17 -4.26
C LEU A 54 7.69 13.13 -5.33
N MET A 55 6.43 13.53 -5.25
CA MET A 55 5.83 14.51 -6.16
C MET A 55 6.50 15.88 -6.06
N ASP A 56 6.78 16.35 -4.84
CA ASP A 56 7.45 17.65 -4.62
C ASP A 56 8.86 17.65 -5.19
N ASN A 57 9.59 16.56 -4.96
CA ASN A 57 10.95 16.38 -5.47
C ASN A 57 11.01 16.38 -7.02
N LEU A 58 9.94 15.93 -7.67
CA LEU A 58 9.79 15.96 -9.13
C LEU A 58 9.37 17.36 -9.69
N GLY A 59 9.25 18.36 -8.84
CA GLY A 59 8.86 19.72 -9.18
C GLY A 59 7.37 20.02 -8.97
N GLY A 60 6.64 19.12 -8.31
CA GLY A 60 5.25 19.31 -7.93
C GLY A 60 4.25 18.87 -8.99
N LYS A 61 2.98 18.93 -8.60
CA LYS A 61 1.85 18.43 -9.38
C LYS A 61 1.70 19.09 -10.75
N GLU A 62 1.96 20.41 -10.85
CA GLU A 62 1.82 21.15 -12.11
C GLU A 62 2.87 20.71 -13.14
N VAL A 63 4.11 20.50 -12.72
CA VAL A 63 5.20 20.03 -13.58
C VAL A 63 4.89 18.64 -14.11
N ILE A 64 4.47 17.73 -13.23
CA ILE A 64 4.10 16.38 -13.64
C ILE A 64 2.88 16.37 -14.56
N THR A 65 1.85 17.17 -14.26
CA THR A 65 0.67 17.28 -15.12
C THR A 65 1.05 17.75 -16.52
N SER A 66 1.92 18.76 -16.62
CA SER A 66 2.41 19.25 -17.92
C SER A 66 3.18 18.18 -18.69
N LYS A 67 4.07 17.44 -18.02
CA LYS A 67 4.79 16.30 -18.62
C LYS A 67 3.83 15.21 -19.13
N LEU A 68 2.81 14.87 -18.36
CA LEU A 68 1.82 13.86 -18.75
C LEU A 68 1.01 14.29 -19.97
N ILE A 69 0.62 15.57 -20.05
CA ILE A 69 -0.09 16.14 -21.21
C ILE A 69 0.81 16.08 -22.46
N ASP A 70 2.08 16.47 -22.35
CA ASP A 70 3.03 16.41 -23.46
C ASP A 70 3.23 14.99 -23.99
N ILE A 71 3.29 14.00 -23.11
CA ILE A 71 3.42 12.58 -23.46
C ILE A 71 2.19 12.10 -24.24
N ILE A 72 0.99 12.44 -23.75
CA ILE A 72 -0.27 12.09 -24.40
C ILE A 72 -0.38 12.73 -25.80
N GLN A 73 0.00 13.99 -25.93
CA GLN A 73 -0.07 14.72 -27.20
C GLN A 73 0.93 14.22 -28.26
N LYS A 74 2.07 13.67 -27.82
CA LYS A 74 3.10 13.12 -28.72
C LYS A 74 2.84 11.67 -29.13
N GLU A 75 1.66 11.09 -28.79
CA GLU A 75 1.32 9.67 -29.02
C GLU A 75 2.33 8.69 -28.42
N ASN A 76 3.18 9.18 -27.53
CA ASN A 76 4.18 8.36 -26.85
C ASN A 76 3.49 7.61 -25.71
N LYS A 77 3.24 6.32 -25.86
CA LYS A 77 2.48 5.49 -24.91
C LYS A 77 3.24 5.16 -23.62
N GLN A 78 4.54 5.47 -23.55
CA GLN A 78 5.37 5.17 -22.39
C GLN A 78 5.62 6.44 -21.58
N ILE A 79 5.16 6.44 -20.34
CA ILE A 79 5.50 7.45 -19.35
C ILE A 79 6.82 6.98 -18.71
N ASN A 80 7.91 7.66 -18.97
CA ASN A 80 9.19 7.43 -18.31
C ASN A 80 9.52 8.69 -17.48
N ILE A 81 9.07 8.70 -16.23
CA ILE A 81 9.45 9.72 -15.25
C ILE A 81 10.76 9.32 -14.59
N PHE A 82 10.95 8.00 -14.38
CA PHE A 82 12.11 7.41 -13.73
C PHE A 82 12.89 6.51 -14.69
N ASP A 83 14.20 6.46 -14.48
CA ASP A 83 15.05 5.38 -14.96
C ASP A 83 15.03 4.23 -13.94
N GLU A 84 15.62 3.09 -14.30
CA GLU A 84 15.76 1.95 -13.38
C GLU A 84 16.54 2.36 -12.11
N MET A 85 16.00 2.03 -10.94
CA MET A 85 16.55 2.40 -9.64
C MET A 85 16.48 1.25 -8.65
N SER A 86 17.34 1.27 -7.62
CA SER A 86 17.34 0.33 -6.50
C SER A 86 16.96 1.07 -5.20
N LEU A 87 16.63 0.32 -4.13
CA LEU A 87 16.36 0.94 -2.82
C LEU A 87 17.54 1.76 -2.30
N ASP A 88 18.77 1.36 -2.62
CA ASP A 88 19.99 2.07 -2.19
C ASP A 88 20.21 3.39 -2.95
N SER A 89 19.64 3.54 -4.14
CA SER A 89 19.77 4.74 -4.95
C SER A 89 18.76 5.84 -4.61
N LEU A 90 17.77 5.55 -3.74
CA LEU A 90 16.72 6.51 -3.39
C LEU A 90 17.28 7.66 -2.55
N SER A 91 16.91 8.90 -2.90
CA SER A 91 17.37 10.10 -2.20
C SER A 91 16.74 10.25 -0.82
N GLY A 92 17.54 10.64 0.16
CA GLY A 92 17.08 11.00 1.50
C GLY A 92 16.21 12.27 1.56
N GLU A 93 16.03 12.98 0.46
CA GLU A 93 15.15 14.14 0.38
C GLU A 93 13.68 13.74 0.46
N TYR A 94 13.30 12.60 -0.18
CA TYR A 94 11.94 12.09 -0.24
C TYR A 94 11.74 10.71 0.39
N VAL A 95 12.81 10.02 0.82
CA VAL A 95 12.73 8.76 1.59
C VAL A 95 13.38 8.93 2.95
N SER A 96 12.68 8.55 4.00
CA SER A 96 13.26 8.46 5.35
C SER A 96 13.48 7.02 5.74
N TRP A 97 14.65 6.72 6.29
CA TRP A 97 15.03 5.39 6.77
C TRP A 97 15.17 5.37 8.30
N ASN A 98 14.64 4.32 8.91
CA ASN A 98 14.92 3.93 10.29
C ASN A 98 15.48 2.49 10.25
N GLU A 99 16.81 2.39 10.22
CA GLU A 99 17.52 1.14 9.91
C GLU A 99 17.06 0.56 8.55
N ASN A 100 16.51 -0.66 8.54
CA ASN A 100 16.03 -1.34 7.34
C ASN A 100 14.55 -1.06 7.01
N LEU A 101 13.92 -0.08 7.63
CA LEU A 101 12.54 0.33 7.36
C LEU A 101 12.50 1.74 6.79
N GLY A 102 12.19 1.84 5.51
CA GLY A 102 12.03 3.08 4.76
C GLY A 102 10.57 3.49 4.64
N PHE A 103 10.35 4.79 4.54
CA PHE A 103 9.05 5.40 4.30
C PHE A 103 9.14 6.46 3.20
N LEU A 104 8.24 6.36 2.22
CA LEU A 104 8.12 7.27 1.08
C LEU A 104 6.64 7.65 0.89
N GLU A 105 6.36 8.95 0.78
CA GLU A 105 5.05 9.46 0.36
C GLU A 105 5.11 9.84 -1.12
N ILE A 106 4.15 9.36 -1.91
CA ILE A 106 4.05 9.75 -3.33
C ILE A 106 3.67 11.23 -3.44
N GLY A 107 2.66 11.66 -2.70
CA GLY A 107 2.17 13.03 -2.62
C GLY A 107 0.96 13.12 -1.72
N LYS A 108 0.56 14.33 -1.34
CA LYS A 108 -0.62 14.59 -0.51
C LYS A 108 -1.48 15.68 -1.14
N ILE A 109 -2.78 15.65 -0.87
CA ILE A 109 -3.70 16.74 -1.20
C ILE A 109 -3.80 17.62 0.04
N GLU A 110 -3.20 18.81 0.00
CA GLU A 110 -3.21 19.75 1.13
C GLU A 110 -4.31 20.80 0.99
N HIS A 111 -4.79 21.08 -0.22
CA HIS A 111 -5.77 22.11 -0.50
C HIS A 111 -6.98 21.60 -1.31
N VAL A 112 -8.16 22.08 -0.96
CA VAL A 112 -9.46 21.67 -1.57
C VAL A 112 -9.54 21.92 -3.09
N MET A 113 -8.66 22.76 -3.65
CA MET A 113 -8.63 23.16 -5.08
C MET A 113 -7.56 22.43 -5.90
N GLU A 114 -6.84 21.44 -5.35
CA GLU A 114 -5.71 20.79 -6.02
C GLU A 114 -6.10 19.82 -7.16
N GLY A 115 -7.39 19.64 -7.40
CA GLY A 115 -7.88 18.85 -8.55
C GLY A 115 -7.67 17.34 -8.39
N CYS A 116 -7.58 16.63 -9.52
CA CYS A 116 -7.54 15.16 -9.56
C CYS A 116 -6.21 14.58 -9.07
N ALA A 117 -6.27 13.43 -8.39
CA ALA A 117 -5.15 12.58 -7.97
C ALA A 117 -4.42 11.87 -9.14
N CYS A 118 -4.89 12.01 -10.37
CA CYS A 118 -4.34 11.32 -11.53
C CYS A 118 -2.80 11.44 -11.72
N PRO A 119 -2.17 12.61 -11.48
CA PRO A 119 -0.71 12.71 -11.58
C PRO A 119 0.03 11.88 -10.52
N MET A 120 -0.47 11.81 -9.29
CA MET A 120 0.13 10.98 -8.23
C MET A 120 0.06 9.49 -8.56
N GLY A 121 -1.08 9.03 -9.08
CA GLY A 121 -1.21 7.65 -9.56
C GLY A 121 -0.26 7.32 -10.71
N ALA A 122 0.02 8.27 -11.60
CA ALA A 122 0.99 8.09 -12.69
C ALA A 122 2.43 8.01 -12.15
N VAL A 123 2.80 8.85 -11.19
CA VAL A 123 4.12 8.82 -10.52
C VAL A 123 4.28 7.50 -9.75
N ALA A 124 3.28 7.08 -8.96
CA ALA A 124 3.33 5.83 -8.22
C ALA A 124 3.53 4.63 -9.15
N ARG A 125 2.77 4.57 -10.24
CA ARG A 125 2.89 3.49 -11.24
C ARG A 125 4.29 3.46 -11.85
N ASP A 126 4.78 4.60 -12.33
CA ASP A 126 6.07 4.66 -13.00
C ASP A 126 7.22 4.34 -12.03
N PHE A 127 7.15 4.82 -10.79
CA PHE A 127 8.09 4.47 -9.72
C PHE A 127 8.11 2.94 -9.48
N LEU A 128 6.95 2.31 -9.31
CA LEU A 128 6.86 0.87 -9.04
C LEU A 128 7.31 0.01 -10.23
N ASN A 129 7.19 0.50 -11.46
CA ASN A 129 7.65 -0.20 -12.65
C ASN A 129 9.17 -0.12 -12.87
N HIS A 130 9.84 0.88 -12.28
CA HIS A 130 11.27 1.11 -12.50
C HIS A 130 12.14 0.79 -11.27
N ILE A 131 11.52 0.46 -10.13
CA ILE A 131 12.26 0.05 -8.94
C ILE A 131 12.57 -1.45 -8.98
N VAL A 132 13.85 -1.77 -8.87
CA VAL A 132 14.36 -3.15 -8.80
C VAL A 132 14.75 -3.46 -7.37
N ILE A 133 14.30 -4.60 -6.86
CA ILE A 133 14.57 -5.05 -5.49
C ILE A 133 15.30 -6.40 -5.48
N ASN A 134 16.13 -6.64 -4.46
CA ASN A 134 16.81 -7.89 -4.20
C ASN A 134 15.91 -8.88 -3.43
N GLU A 135 16.37 -10.12 -3.25
CA GLU A 135 15.57 -11.19 -2.59
C GLU A 135 15.19 -10.87 -1.13
N ASP A 136 16.02 -10.10 -0.42
CA ASP A 136 15.80 -9.66 0.96
C ASP A 136 15.14 -8.28 1.08
N GLU A 137 14.69 -7.72 -0.03
CA GLU A 137 14.06 -6.39 -0.10
C GLU A 137 12.57 -6.50 -0.41
N TRP A 138 11.77 -5.64 0.22
CA TRP A 138 10.32 -5.61 0.06
C TRP A 138 9.82 -4.19 -0.14
N ILE A 139 8.83 -4.05 -1.02
CA ILE A 139 8.04 -2.81 -1.15
C ILE A 139 6.60 -3.10 -0.77
N LEU A 140 6.11 -2.41 0.27
CA LEU A 140 4.73 -2.45 0.72
C LEU A 140 4.05 -1.15 0.31
N VAL A 141 3.00 -1.24 -0.50
CA VAL A 141 2.27 -0.07 -1.01
C VAL A 141 0.95 0.04 -0.27
N ASP A 142 0.77 1.11 0.53
CA ASP A 142 -0.51 1.48 1.14
C ASP A 142 -1.31 2.33 0.16
N THR A 143 -2.53 1.91 -0.15
CA THR A 143 -3.36 2.59 -1.14
C THR A 143 -4.60 3.22 -0.51
N GLU A 144 -5.14 4.24 -1.16
CA GLU A 144 -6.45 4.77 -0.84
C GLU A 144 -7.55 3.69 -0.95
N ALA A 145 -8.71 3.96 -0.37
CA ALA A 145 -9.86 3.08 -0.47
C ALA A 145 -10.34 2.94 -1.92
N GLY A 146 -10.60 1.71 -2.33
CA GLY A 146 -11.14 1.42 -3.66
C GLY A 146 -10.19 0.62 -4.55
N ILE A 147 -10.69 0.28 -5.74
CA ILE A 147 -9.98 -0.49 -6.76
C ILE A 147 -9.69 0.36 -8.01
N GLU A 148 -10.01 1.63 -7.98
CA GLU A 148 -9.81 2.54 -9.11
C GLU A 148 -8.31 2.64 -9.46
N HIS A 149 -7.44 2.54 -8.46
CA HIS A 149 -5.98 2.52 -8.63
C HIS A 149 -5.51 1.25 -9.36
N PHE A 150 -6.21 0.12 -9.19
CA PHE A 150 -5.89 -1.13 -9.89
C PHE A 150 -6.09 -1.01 -11.41
N GLY A 151 -7.10 -0.24 -11.84
CA GLY A 151 -7.40 -0.03 -13.27
C GLY A 151 -6.46 0.91 -14.01
N ARG A 152 -5.50 1.56 -13.34
CA ARG A 152 -4.63 2.61 -13.90
C ARG A 152 -3.18 2.14 -14.14
N GLY A 153 -2.95 0.84 -14.27
CA GLY A 153 -1.64 0.28 -14.58
C GLY A 153 -0.67 0.16 -13.39
N VAL A 154 -1.11 0.46 -12.17
CA VAL A 154 -0.32 0.22 -10.93
C VAL A 154 -0.07 -1.27 -10.73
N LEU A 155 -0.97 -2.13 -11.26
CA LEU A 155 -0.83 -3.58 -11.17
C LEU A 155 0.39 -4.13 -11.90
N GLU A 156 0.90 -3.44 -12.92
CA GLU A 156 2.04 -3.93 -13.72
C GLU A 156 3.30 -4.11 -12.85
N GLY A 157 3.60 -3.12 -11.99
CA GLY A 157 4.75 -3.12 -11.07
C GLY A 157 4.51 -3.85 -9.74
N VAL A 158 3.49 -4.71 -9.63
CA VAL A 158 3.13 -5.39 -8.38
C VAL A 158 3.07 -6.89 -8.58
N ASP A 159 3.69 -7.66 -7.67
CA ASP A 159 3.74 -9.13 -7.72
C ASP A 159 2.58 -9.77 -6.95
N PHE A 160 2.18 -9.15 -5.85
CA PHE A 160 1.16 -9.68 -4.94
C PHE A 160 0.21 -8.58 -4.46
N ILE A 161 -1.09 -8.89 -4.44
CA ILE A 161 -2.16 -8.00 -3.98
C ILE A 161 -2.79 -8.59 -2.73
N ILE A 162 -2.86 -7.80 -1.67
CA ILE A 162 -3.57 -8.14 -0.43
C ILE A 162 -4.75 -7.21 -0.27
N ILE A 163 -5.93 -7.77 -0.06
CA ILE A 163 -7.12 -7.01 0.30
C ILE A 163 -7.44 -7.21 1.78
N ILE A 164 -7.59 -6.08 2.50
CA ILE A 164 -8.05 -6.10 3.89
C ILE A 164 -9.56 -6.04 3.93
N VAL A 165 -10.16 -7.09 4.49
CA VAL A 165 -11.61 -7.26 4.57
C VAL A 165 -12.05 -7.15 6.02
N ASP A 166 -12.73 -6.06 6.36
CA ASP A 166 -13.40 -5.89 7.65
C ASP A 166 -14.86 -6.40 7.55
N PRO A 167 -15.57 -6.63 8.69
CA PRO A 167 -16.90 -7.20 8.68
C PRO A 167 -17.97 -6.23 8.16
N SER A 168 -17.94 -6.02 6.85
CA SER A 168 -18.91 -5.19 6.13
C SER A 168 -19.20 -5.74 4.73
N GLU A 169 -20.41 -5.53 4.26
CA GLU A 169 -20.81 -5.94 2.91
C GLU A 169 -19.96 -5.27 1.83
N ASP A 170 -19.70 -3.97 1.99
CA ASP A 170 -18.86 -3.20 1.05
C ASP A 170 -17.44 -3.76 0.93
N ALA A 171 -16.85 -4.23 2.05
CA ALA A 171 -15.52 -4.85 2.02
C ALA A 171 -15.52 -6.18 1.26
N ILE A 172 -16.58 -6.98 1.42
CA ILE A 172 -16.75 -8.25 0.71
C ILE A 172 -16.91 -8.00 -0.80
N LEU A 173 -17.79 -7.07 -1.19
CA LEU A 173 -18.00 -6.70 -2.59
C LEU A 173 -16.71 -6.17 -3.23
N LEU A 174 -15.97 -5.33 -2.50
CA LEU A 174 -14.68 -4.81 -2.94
C LEU A 174 -13.66 -5.94 -3.14
N ALA A 175 -13.56 -6.87 -2.19
CA ALA A 175 -12.63 -8.00 -2.27
C ALA A 175 -12.93 -8.90 -3.47
N ASN A 176 -14.20 -9.26 -3.68
CA ASN A 176 -14.62 -10.08 -4.83
C ASN A 176 -14.33 -9.38 -6.17
N LYS A 177 -14.57 -8.06 -6.25
CA LYS A 177 -14.25 -7.27 -7.45
C LYS A 177 -12.74 -7.15 -7.68
N ALA A 178 -11.95 -6.92 -6.62
CA ALA A 178 -10.50 -6.85 -6.69
C ALA A 178 -9.89 -8.19 -7.13
N PHE A 179 -10.39 -9.31 -6.59
CA PHE A 179 -9.98 -10.66 -6.99
C PHE A 179 -10.19 -10.90 -8.50
N LYS A 180 -11.36 -10.52 -9.01
CA LYS A 180 -11.64 -10.64 -10.44
C LYS A 180 -10.63 -9.87 -11.29
N LEU A 181 -10.35 -8.62 -10.94
CA LEU A 181 -9.36 -7.78 -11.63
C LEU A 181 -7.95 -8.35 -11.55
N ALA A 182 -7.55 -8.85 -10.38
CA ALA A 182 -6.25 -9.50 -10.18
C ALA A 182 -6.11 -10.75 -11.07
N SER A 183 -7.15 -11.58 -11.11
CA SER A 183 -7.19 -12.80 -11.93
C SER A 183 -7.12 -12.49 -13.42
N GLU A 184 -7.84 -11.47 -13.89
CA GLU A 184 -7.80 -11.01 -15.29
C GLU A 184 -6.41 -10.50 -15.70
N ASN A 185 -5.59 -10.04 -14.73
CA ASN A 185 -4.22 -9.55 -14.95
C ASN A 185 -3.13 -10.56 -14.50
N ASN A 186 -3.49 -11.80 -14.20
CA ASN A 186 -2.59 -12.87 -13.75
C ASN A 186 -1.73 -12.46 -12.53
N LYS A 187 -2.32 -11.73 -11.58
CA LYS A 187 -1.64 -11.31 -10.36
C LYS A 187 -1.96 -12.22 -9.18
N ASN A 188 -0.96 -12.50 -8.35
CA ASN A 188 -1.17 -13.19 -7.09
C ASN A 188 -2.06 -12.35 -6.17
N PHE A 189 -3.00 -13.01 -5.49
CA PHE A 189 -4.01 -12.33 -4.69
C PHE A 189 -4.33 -13.11 -3.43
N GLY A 190 -4.55 -12.37 -2.33
CA GLY A 190 -5.06 -12.94 -1.09
C GLY A 190 -5.83 -11.91 -0.27
N ALA A 191 -6.59 -12.39 0.69
CA ALA A 191 -7.34 -11.57 1.62
C ALA A 191 -6.85 -11.76 3.06
N ILE A 192 -6.79 -10.67 3.82
CA ILE A 192 -6.65 -10.69 5.28
C ILE A 192 -7.99 -10.24 5.87
N LEU A 193 -8.61 -11.11 6.65
CA LEU A 193 -9.82 -10.77 7.38
C LEU A 193 -9.42 -10.02 8.65
N ASN A 194 -9.90 -8.79 8.83
CA ASN A 194 -9.47 -7.92 9.91
C ASN A 194 -10.66 -7.45 10.77
N LYS A 195 -10.42 -7.30 12.07
CA LYS A 195 -11.44 -6.94 13.07
C LYS A 195 -12.55 -7.98 13.18
N ILE A 196 -12.16 -9.23 13.08
CA ILE A 196 -13.07 -10.37 13.11
C ILE A 196 -13.33 -10.80 14.56
N ASP A 197 -14.46 -11.41 14.78
CA ASP A 197 -14.75 -12.27 15.93
C ASP A 197 -15.29 -13.61 15.44
N ASP A 198 -15.25 -14.63 16.29
CA ASP A 198 -15.63 -15.99 15.95
C ASP A 198 -17.05 -16.10 15.37
N SER A 199 -17.95 -15.19 15.75
CA SER A 199 -19.37 -15.23 15.35
C SER A 199 -19.62 -14.83 13.89
N ILE A 200 -18.72 -14.04 13.32
CA ILE A 200 -18.86 -13.47 11.97
C ILE A 200 -17.90 -14.07 10.94
N GLU A 201 -16.87 -14.78 11.37
CA GLU A 201 -15.84 -15.37 10.51
C GLU A 201 -16.44 -16.24 9.40
N GLU A 202 -17.25 -17.24 9.80
CA GLU A 202 -17.86 -18.17 8.84
C GLU A 202 -18.83 -17.49 7.87
N ILE A 203 -19.58 -16.49 8.35
CA ILE A 203 -20.48 -15.71 7.51
C ILE A 203 -19.68 -14.93 6.47
N LEU A 204 -18.59 -14.29 6.88
CA LEU A 204 -17.75 -13.49 6.01
C LEU A 204 -17.07 -14.37 4.95
N LYS A 205 -16.48 -15.49 5.36
CA LYS A 205 -15.89 -16.49 4.45
C LYS A 205 -16.88 -17.00 3.41
N SER A 206 -18.12 -17.27 3.82
CA SER A 206 -19.15 -17.80 2.92
C SER A 206 -19.59 -16.80 1.81
N LYS A 207 -19.34 -15.49 1.99
CA LYS A 207 -19.68 -14.43 1.04
C LYS A 207 -18.53 -14.04 0.12
N LEU A 208 -17.31 -14.41 0.47
CA LEU A 208 -16.15 -14.21 -0.41
C LEU A 208 -16.14 -15.26 -1.53
N ASP A 209 -15.57 -14.90 -2.69
CA ASP A 209 -15.34 -15.87 -3.76
C ASP A 209 -14.47 -17.02 -3.24
N SER A 210 -14.89 -18.25 -3.50
CA SER A 210 -14.25 -19.47 -2.97
C SER A 210 -12.79 -19.66 -3.43
N ASN A 211 -12.37 -18.95 -4.46
CA ASN A 211 -11.00 -18.97 -4.96
C ASN A 211 -10.10 -17.92 -4.32
N ILE A 212 -10.64 -17.05 -3.47
CA ILE A 212 -9.83 -16.09 -2.71
C ILE A 212 -9.07 -16.84 -1.62
N ASN A 213 -7.74 -16.77 -1.69
CA ASN A 213 -6.88 -17.31 -0.63
C ASN A 213 -6.96 -16.40 0.60
N ILE A 214 -7.45 -16.91 1.73
CA ILE A 214 -7.44 -16.20 3.02
C ILE A 214 -6.08 -16.43 3.65
N LEU A 215 -5.24 -15.38 3.66
CA LEU A 215 -3.87 -15.40 4.15
C LEU A 215 -3.82 -15.43 5.67
N GLY A 216 -4.82 -14.84 6.33
CA GLY A 216 -4.91 -14.82 7.79
C GLY A 216 -6.13 -14.07 8.28
N ILE A 217 -6.38 -14.23 9.58
CA ILE A 217 -7.49 -13.60 10.30
C ILE A 217 -6.89 -12.84 11.47
N ILE A 218 -7.34 -11.62 11.65
CA ILE A 218 -6.89 -10.73 12.73
C ILE A 218 -8.13 -10.25 13.49
N ASP A 219 -8.13 -10.53 14.76
CA ASP A 219 -9.20 -10.12 15.66
C ASP A 219 -9.17 -8.61 15.91
N TYR A 220 -10.30 -8.10 16.39
CA TYR A 220 -10.32 -6.73 16.88
C TYR A 220 -9.40 -6.58 18.12
N SER A 221 -8.44 -5.67 18.05
CA SER A 221 -7.52 -5.37 19.15
C SER A 221 -7.77 -3.96 19.67
N SER A 222 -8.14 -3.88 20.96
CA SER A 222 -8.26 -2.61 21.68
C SER A 222 -6.92 -1.89 21.81
N ASP A 223 -5.81 -2.61 21.88
CA ASP A 223 -4.46 -2.04 21.99
C ASP A 223 -4.04 -1.36 20.70
N ILE A 224 -4.34 -1.96 19.55
CA ILE A 224 -4.15 -1.32 18.24
C ILE A 224 -5.02 -0.07 18.14
N ALA A 225 -6.30 -0.17 18.49
CA ALA A 225 -7.21 0.98 18.42
C ALA A 225 -6.74 2.12 19.31
N MET A 226 -6.27 1.81 20.53
CA MET A 226 -5.74 2.81 21.46
C MET A 226 -4.42 3.42 20.97
N SER A 227 -3.50 2.62 20.40
CA SER A 227 -2.23 3.11 19.84
C SER A 227 -2.48 4.04 18.66
N ASN A 228 -3.38 3.65 17.75
CA ASN A 228 -3.77 4.49 16.61
C ASN A 228 -4.41 5.81 17.07
N LEU A 229 -5.30 5.77 18.06
CA LEU A 229 -5.95 6.98 18.61
C LEU A 229 -4.93 7.93 19.22
N LYS A 230 -3.90 7.41 19.90
CA LYS A 230 -2.84 8.20 20.50
C LYS A 230 -1.75 8.64 19.51
N GLY A 231 -1.79 8.15 18.27
CA GLY A 231 -0.75 8.38 17.26
C GLY A 231 0.61 7.76 17.65
N ASN A 232 0.59 6.69 18.42
CA ASN A 232 1.78 5.94 18.81
C ASN A 232 2.18 4.95 17.71
N SER A 233 3.47 4.61 17.64
CA SER A 233 3.92 3.50 16.80
C SER A 233 3.38 2.17 17.32
N LEU A 234 3.21 1.22 16.40
CA LEU A 234 2.76 -0.15 16.75
C LEU A 234 3.93 -1.05 17.20
N GLU A 235 5.07 -0.47 17.60
CA GLU A 235 6.30 -1.22 17.92
C GLU A 235 6.16 -2.31 18.98
N SER A 236 5.33 -2.10 19.95
CA SER A 236 5.08 -3.03 21.04
C SER A 236 3.87 -3.96 20.82
N VAL A 237 3.21 -3.85 19.66
CA VAL A 237 2.00 -4.62 19.38
C VAL A 237 2.38 -5.95 18.72
N PHE A 238 1.97 -7.04 19.34
CA PHE A 238 2.08 -8.39 18.79
C PHE A 238 0.71 -8.85 18.31
N ILE A 239 0.70 -9.46 17.14
CA ILE A 239 -0.51 -10.09 16.57
C ILE A 239 -0.13 -11.51 16.19
N ASP A 240 -0.90 -12.45 16.68
CA ASP A 240 -0.83 -13.85 16.26
C ASP A 240 -1.23 -13.95 14.77
N GLY A 241 -0.68 -14.92 14.05
CA GLY A 241 -1.01 -15.16 12.65
C GLY A 241 -0.22 -14.35 11.61
N LEU A 242 0.56 -13.30 11.97
CA LEU A 242 1.38 -12.58 11.00
C LEU A 242 2.45 -13.47 10.35
N ASP A 243 3.00 -14.43 11.08
CA ASP A 243 3.95 -15.41 10.53
C ASP A 243 3.32 -16.27 9.44
N ASP A 244 2.07 -16.67 9.65
CA ASP A 244 1.37 -17.53 8.69
C ASP A 244 0.98 -16.74 7.45
N ILE A 245 0.59 -15.46 7.60
CA ILE A 245 0.38 -14.54 6.47
C ILE A 245 1.66 -14.45 5.62
N LEU A 246 2.82 -14.23 6.24
CA LEU A 246 4.08 -14.10 5.51
C LEU A 246 4.50 -15.41 4.82
N LYS A 247 4.24 -16.58 5.40
CA LYS A 247 4.50 -17.88 4.75
C LYS A 247 3.66 -18.11 3.49
N CYS A 248 2.48 -17.50 3.41
CA CYS A 248 1.60 -17.61 2.25
C CYS A 248 2.01 -16.69 1.09
N ILE A 249 2.90 -15.72 1.35
CA ILE A 249 3.31 -14.68 0.40
C ILE A 249 4.72 -14.96 -0.18
N ASN A 250 5.52 -15.74 0.54
CA ASN A 250 6.91 -16.11 0.16
C ASN A 250 6.95 -17.24 -0.86
#